data_e28240ad05ece4f7413381e833187ee5
#
_entry.id   e28240ad05ece4f7413381e833187ee5
#
_cell.length_a   1.000
_cell.length_b   1.000
_cell.length_c   1.000
_cell.angle_alpha   90.00
_cell.angle_beta   90.00
_cell.angle_gamma   90.00
#
_symmetry.space_group_name_H-M   'P 1'
#
loop_
_entity.id
_entity.type
_entity.pdbx_description
1 polymer ?
#
loop_
_entity_poly.entity_id
_entity_poly.type
_entity_poly.pdbx_seq_one_letter_code
_entity_poly.pdbx_strand_id
1 'polypeptide(L)'
;MLIDKLERAFVRLVLLLFGSLKIVGLENIPVEGPYILAVNHMSKADPPLVMISWPPMAKIRFFAAEKWEKHLIFGPLMRHQGAIYINRGEVDRRALRQALAALGEGAVFGLAPEGTRSRVAALIQARDGAAYLASRAGVPIVPVGMVNTDLLGHNMAHLRRTHLETRVGQPFSLPDTVHRPKGDELAACTHLIMIHIAALLPERYWGFYADSPALEALLKGEDPWPACLDVSKAAVPQPET
;
A
#
# COMPACT_ATOMS: atom_id res chain seq x y z
N MET A 1 -14.99 14.86 11.39
CA MET A 1 -15.86 14.07 12.33
C MET A 1 -17.15 13.57 11.70
N LEU A 2 -18.09 14.44 11.23
CA LEU A 2 -19.35 13.96 10.65
C LEU A 2 -19.14 13.30 9.30
N ILE A 3 -18.36 13.89 8.41
CA ILE A 3 -18.04 13.37 7.06
C ILE A 3 -17.41 11.98 7.17
N ASP A 4 -16.41 11.80 8.05
CA ASP A 4 -15.74 10.50 8.25
C ASP A 4 -16.72 9.40 8.72
N LYS A 5 -17.65 9.78 9.60
CA LYS A 5 -18.71 8.85 10.05
C LYS A 5 -19.65 8.47 8.91
N LEU A 6 -20.04 9.42 8.07
CA LEU A 6 -20.92 9.18 6.91
C LEU A 6 -20.22 8.32 5.87
N GLU A 7 -18.95 8.58 5.57
CA GLU A 7 -18.15 7.76 4.65
C GLU A 7 -18.02 6.33 5.13
N ARG A 8 -17.62 6.13 6.39
CA ARG A 8 -17.52 4.80 7.01
C ARG A 8 -18.87 4.09 7.00
N ALA A 9 -19.97 4.80 7.30
CA ALA A 9 -21.31 4.24 7.26
C ALA A 9 -21.71 3.83 5.85
N PHE A 10 -21.42 4.65 4.83
CA PHE A 10 -21.68 4.35 3.43
C PHE A 10 -20.89 3.12 2.96
N VAL A 11 -19.59 3.05 3.24
CA VAL A 11 -18.75 1.89 2.87
C VAL A 11 -19.24 0.63 3.56
N ARG A 12 -19.63 0.71 4.84
CA ARG A 12 -20.23 -0.42 5.57
C ARG A 12 -21.57 -0.87 4.98
N LEU A 13 -22.42 0.07 4.55
CA LEU A 13 -23.67 -0.26 3.87
C LEU A 13 -23.41 -1.00 2.55
N VAL A 14 -22.46 -0.52 1.74
CA VAL A 14 -22.06 -1.19 0.49
C VAL A 14 -21.55 -2.61 0.79
N LEU A 15 -20.73 -2.78 1.80
CA LEU A 15 -20.24 -4.08 2.24
C LEU A 15 -21.38 -4.99 2.72
N LEU A 16 -22.34 -4.47 3.47
CA LEU A 16 -23.49 -5.24 3.94
C LEU A 16 -24.29 -5.82 2.76
N LEU A 17 -24.46 -5.02 1.71
CA LEU A 17 -25.23 -5.41 0.53
C LEU A 17 -24.44 -6.35 -0.41
N PHE A 18 -23.18 -6.03 -0.68
CA PHE A 18 -22.41 -6.64 -1.77
C PHE A 18 -21.24 -7.50 -1.30
N GLY A 19 -20.98 -7.60 -0.01
CA GLY A 19 -19.85 -8.40 0.47
C GLY A 19 -19.79 -8.55 1.98
N SER A 20 -18.62 -8.97 2.41
CA SER A 20 -18.18 -8.98 3.80
C SER A 20 -16.73 -8.60 3.85
N LEU A 21 -16.27 -8.00 4.94
CA LEU A 21 -14.87 -7.67 5.17
C LEU A 21 -14.39 -8.38 6.43
N LYS A 22 -13.37 -9.22 6.28
CA LYS A 22 -12.60 -9.79 7.37
C LYS A 22 -11.29 -9.03 7.50
N ILE A 23 -10.93 -8.67 8.72
CA ILE A 23 -9.64 -8.04 9.01
C ILE A 23 -8.84 -9.00 9.88
N VAL A 24 -7.61 -9.29 9.46
CA VAL A 24 -6.66 -10.20 10.14
C VAL A 24 -5.44 -9.38 10.51
N GLY A 25 -4.90 -9.58 11.72
CA GLY A 25 -3.72 -8.87 12.18
C GLY A 25 -4.00 -7.44 12.68
N LEU A 26 -5.21 -7.16 13.19
CA LEU A 26 -5.54 -5.85 13.77
C LEU A 26 -4.58 -5.44 14.89
N GLU A 27 -4.08 -6.41 15.63
CA GLU A 27 -3.10 -6.26 16.71
C GLU A 27 -1.75 -5.72 16.23
N ASN A 28 -1.47 -5.84 14.94
CA ASN A 28 -0.23 -5.37 14.30
C ASN A 28 -0.28 -3.87 13.96
N ILE A 29 -1.45 -3.25 14.06
CA ILE A 29 -1.59 -1.81 13.77
C ILE A 29 -0.97 -1.01 14.93
N PRO A 30 0.11 -0.23 14.70
CA PRO A 30 0.64 0.63 15.75
C PRO A 30 -0.41 1.64 16.19
N VAL A 31 -0.50 1.87 17.50
CA VAL A 31 -1.49 2.78 18.10
C VAL A 31 -1.30 4.21 17.60
N GLU A 32 -0.03 4.61 17.41
CA GLU A 32 0.37 5.95 16.99
C GLU A 32 1.39 5.88 15.85
N GLY A 33 1.41 6.91 14.99
CA GLY A 33 2.45 7.10 13.98
C GLY A 33 3.72 7.75 14.56
N PRO A 34 4.72 8.03 13.73
CA PRO A 34 4.68 7.90 12.27
C PRO A 34 5.01 6.48 11.78
N TYR A 35 4.36 6.05 10.74
CA TYR A 35 4.73 4.85 9.97
C TYR A 35 4.22 4.92 8.53
N ILE A 36 4.80 4.10 7.65
CA ILE A 36 4.30 3.93 6.30
C ILE A 36 3.35 2.73 6.26
N LEU A 37 2.17 2.95 5.72
CA LEU A 37 1.19 1.92 5.42
C LEU A 37 1.37 1.51 3.95
N ALA A 38 2.01 0.38 3.70
CA ALA A 38 2.27 -0.12 2.36
C ALA A 38 1.22 -1.18 1.97
N VAL A 39 0.42 -0.89 0.94
CA VAL A 39 -0.72 -1.73 0.56
C VAL A 39 -0.67 -2.05 -0.94
N ASN A 40 -1.02 -3.29 -1.34
CA ASN A 40 -1.23 -3.61 -2.75
C ASN A 40 -2.47 -2.88 -3.31
N HIS A 41 -2.49 -2.63 -4.62
CA HIS A 41 -3.57 -1.85 -5.24
C HIS A 41 -4.15 -2.55 -6.47
N MET A 42 -5.28 -3.21 -6.30
CA MET A 42 -5.97 -3.97 -7.37
C MET A 42 -7.34 -3.36 -7.73
N SER A 43 -7.93 -2.56 -6.84
CA SER A 43 -9.28 -2.04 -7.01
C SER A 43 -9.38 -0.55 -6.65
N LYS A 44 -10.38 0.14 -7.19
CA LYS A 44 -10.75 1.48 -6.71
C LYS A 44 -11.35 1.45 -5.30
N ALA A 45 -11.75 0.27 -4.82
CA ALA A 45 -12.30 0.07 -3.49
C ALA A 45 -11.21 -0.03 -2.40
N ASP A 46 -9.93 -0.26 -2.76
CA ASP A 46 -8.86 -0.46 -1.77
C ASP A 46 -8.73 0.74 -0.79
N PRO A 47 -8.66 2.01 -1.24
CA PRO A 47 -8.51 3.13 -0.31
C PRO A 47 -9.66 3.25 0.71
N PRO A 48 -10.95 3.21 0.32
CA PRO A 48 -12.03 3.24 1.31
C PRO A 48 -12.07 2.00 2.21
N LEU A 49 -11.65 0.82 1.73
CA LEU A 49 -11.56 -0.39 2.55
C LEU A 49 -10.44 -0.28 3.58
N VAL A 50 -9.27 0.22 3.20
CA VAL A 50 -8.18 0.53 4.15
C VAL A 50 -8.69 1.52 5.20
N MET A 51 -9.38 2.58 4.79
CA MET A 51 -9.88 3.61 5.70
C MET A 51 -10.84 3.05 6.75
N ILE A 52 -11.74 2.12 6.39
CA ILE A 52 -12.64 1.50 7.37
C ILE A 52 -11.97 0.43 8.22
N SER A 53 -10.88 -0.15 7.74
CA SER A 53 -10.07 -1.15 8.46
C SER A 53 -9.17 -0.50 9.52
N TRP A 54 -8.84 0.79 9.37
CA TRP A 54 -7.96 1.53 10.28
C TRP A 54 -8.71 2.25 11.39
N PRO A 55 -8.07 2.43 12.57
CA PRO A 55 -8.67 3.19 13.66
C PRO A 55 -9.11 4.60 13.22
N PRO A 56 -10.28 5.10 13.66
CA PRO A 56 -10.80 6.42 13.24
C PRO A 56 -9.91 7.60 13.62
N MET A 57 -9.05 7.42 14.61
CA MET A 57 -8.15 8.46 15.15
C MET A 57 -6.85 8.58 14.36
N ALA A 58 -6.51 7.61 13.50
CA ALA A 58 -5.29 7.66 12.71
C ALA A 58 -5.37 8.79 11.67
N LYS A 59 -4.41 9.72 11.73
CA LYS A 59 -4.24 10.77 10.71
C LYS A 59 -3.54 10.17 9.49
N ILE A 60 -4.30 9.53 8.61
CA ILE A 60 -3.73 8.93 7.41
C ILE A 60 -3.59 10.01 6.34
N ARG A 61 -2.39 10.17 5.79
CA ARG A 61 -2.10 10.92 4.57
C ARG A 61 -1.81 9.95 3.43
N PHE A 62 -2.10 10.31 2.19
CA PHE A 62 -1.87 9.41 1.06
C PHE A 62 -1.70 10.17 -0.26
N PHE A 63 -1.11 9.50 -1.24
CA PHE A 63 -1.05 10.06 -2.59
C PHE A 63 -2.34 9.80 -3.37
N ALA A 64 -2.83 10.85 -4.02
CA ALA A 64 -3.95 10.80 -4.96
C ALA A 64 -3.53 11.33 -6.33
N ALA A 65 -4.07 10.78 -7.41
CA ALA A 65 -3.80 11.29 -8.74
C ALA A 65 -4.43 12.67 -8.93
N GLU A 66 -3.69 13.63 -9.50
CA GLU A 66 -4.09 15.03 -9.74
C GLU A 66 -5.45 15.16 -10.44
N LYS A 67 -5.78 14.23 -11.33
CA LYS A 67 -7.09 14.22 -12.02
C LYS A 67 -8.30 14.22 -11.08
N TRP A 68 -8.13 13.74 -9.84
CA TRP A 68 -9.18 13.72 -8.83
C TRP A 68 -9.33 15.03 -8.09
N GLU A 69 -8.33 15.93 -8.14
CA GLU A 69 -8.34 17.20 -7.44
C GLU A 69 -9.51 18.10 -7.85
N LYS A 70 -9.79 18.13 -9.16
CA LYS A 70 -10.87 18.93 -9.75
C LYS A 70 -12.23 18.21 -9.81
N HIS A 71 -12.30 16.95 -9.35
CA HIS A 71 -13.56 16.22 -9.35
C HIS A 71 -14.52 16.80 -8.30
N LEU A 72 -15.75 17.10 -8.71
CA LEU A 72 -16.73 17.85 -7.91
C LEU A 72 -17.00 17.23 -6.53
N ILE A 73 -17.10 15.91 -6.46
CA ILE A 73 -17.39 15.16 -5.22
C ILE A 73 -16.10 14.62 -4.60
N PHE A 74 -15.27 13.91 -5.37
CA PHE A 74 -14.08 13.23 -4.84
C PHE A 74 -12.94 14.19 -4.49
N GLY A 75 -12.82 15.35 -5.15
CA GLY A 75 -11.78 16.31 -4.84
C GLY A 75 -11.87 16.85 -3.42
N PRO A 76 -13.01 17.47 -3.01
CA PRO A 76 -13.20 17.92 -1.62
C PRO A 76 -13.08 16.79 -0.61
N LEU A 77 -13.59 15.60 -0.93
CA LEU A 77 -13.56 14.42 -0.07
C LEU A 77 -12.12 13.96 0.21
N MET A 78 -11.32 13.76 -0.84
CA MET A 78 -9.91 13.35 -0.71
C MET A 78 -9.07 14.41 0.00
N ARG A 79 -9.33 15.71 -0.24
CA ARG A 79 -8.66 16.79 0.52
C ARG A 79 -8.98 16.71 2.01
N HIS A 80 -10.24 16.49 2.36
CA HIS A 80 -10.66 16.30 3.75
C HIS A 80 -9.93 15.12 4.40
N GLN A 81 -9.73 14.03 3.65
CA GLN A 81 -9.00 12.84 4.07
C GLN A 81 -7.48 13.01 4.09
N GLY A 82 -6.97 14.17 3.67
CA GLY A 82 -5.53 14.46 3.71
C GLY A 82 -4.74 13.96 2.50
N ALA A 83 -5.37 13.88 1.34
CA ALA A 83 -4.70 13.53 0.10
C ALA A 83 -3.63 14.55 -0.30
N ILE A 84 -2.49 14.05 -0.75
CA ILE A 84 -1.44 14.81 -1.44
C ILE A 84 -1.54 14.45 -2.93
N TYR A 85 -1.85 15.45 -3.76
CA TYR A 85 -2.03 15.21 -5.19
C TYR A 85 -0.71 15.12 -5.92
N ILE A 86 -0.59 14.11 -6.78
CA ILE A 86 0.60 13.81 -7.57
C ILE A 86 0.28 13.70 -9.05
N ASN A 87 1.21 14.18 -9.89
CA ASN A 87 1.24 13.83 -11.30
C ASN A 87 1.87 12.43 -11.45
N ARG A 88 1.08 11.44 -11.89
CA ARG A 88 1.56 10.08 -12.04
C ARG A 88 2.45 9.98 -13.29
N GLY A 89 3.56 9.28 -13.15
CA GLY A 89 4.52 9.06 -14.24
C GLY A 89 5.85 9.76 -14.04
N GLU A 90 5.90 10.79 -13.23
CA GLU A 90 7.11 11.56 -12.92
C GLU A 90 7.43 11.52 -11.42
N VAL A 91 8.68 11.79 -11.08
CA VAL A 91 9.10 11.96 -9.69
C VAL A 91 8.66 13.34 -9.19
N ASP A 92 7.51 13.39 -8.53
CA ASP A 92 7.00 14.63 -7.92
C ASP A 92 7.74 14.93 -6.60
N ARG A 93 8.82 15.69 -6.71
CA ARG A 93 9.65 16.10 -5.54
C ARG A 93 8.87 16.94 -4.53
N ARG A 94 7.84 17.69 -4.97
CA ARG A 94 6.98 18.47 -4.08
C ARG A 94 6.13 17.53 -3.22
N ALA A 95 5.49 16.55 -3.84
CA ALA A 95 4.67 15.58 -3.16
C ALA A 95 5.50 14.72 -2.17
N LEU A 96 6.72 14.31 -2.56
CA LEU A 96 7.64 13.60 -1.66
C LEU A 96 8.02 14.45 -0.43
N ARG A 97 8.29 15.75 -0.60
CA ARG A 97 8.55 16.65 0.54
C ARG A 97 7.34 16.77 1.47
N GLN A 98 6.13 16.88 0.90
CA GLN A 98 4.89 16.94 1.69
C GLN A 98 4.66 15.64 2.47
N ALA A 99 4.95 14.48 1.87
CA ALA A 99 4.87 13.18 2.54
C ALA A 99 5.86 13.07 3.70
N LEU A 100 7.12 13.50 3.50
CA LEU A 100 8.13 13.54 4.55
C LEU A 100 7.75 14.51 5.69
N ALA A 101 7.19 15.66 5.37
CA ALA A 101 6.70 16.61 6.38
C ALA A 101 5.57 15.98 7.21
N ALA A 102 4.60 15.32 6.56
CA ALA A 102 3.51 14.64 7.24
C ALA A 102 4.01 13.53 8.18
N LEU A 103 4.99 12.72 7.74
CA LEU A 103 5.62 11.72 8.59
C LEU A 103 6.36 12.37 9.78
N GLY A 104 7.05 13.50 9.56
CA GLY A 104 7.70 14.28 10.63
C GLY A 104 6.71 14.86 11.65
N GLU A 105 5.45 15.06 11.27
CA GLU A 105 4.34 15.49 12.15
C GLU A 105 3.64 14.32 12.87
N GLY A 106 4.15 13.09 12.72
CA GLY A 106 3.60 11.90 13.36
C GLY A 106 2.42 11.27 12.59
N ALA A 107 2.19 11.65 11.33
CA ALA A 107 1.11 11.07 10.56
C ALA A 107 1.45 9.66 10.05
N VAL A 108 0.41 8.85 9.84
CA VAL A 108 0.50 7.61 9.05
C VAL A 108 0.48 7.98 7.57
N PHE A 109 1.40 7.42 6.78
CA PHE A 109 1.42 7.68 5.35
C PHE A 109 1.08 6.43 4.54
N GLY A 110 -0.15 6.39 4.00
CA GLY A 110 -0.64 5.29 3.18
C GLY A 110 -0.23 5.43 1.71
N LEU A 111 0.33 4.39 1.14
CA LEU A 111 0.63 4.34 -0.29
C LEU A 111 0.63 2.91 -0.83
N ALA A 112 0.42 2.81 -2.16
CA ALA A 112 0.65 1.59 -2.90
C ALA A 112 2.04 1.67 -3.54
N PRO A 113 3.00 0.80 -3.18
CA PRO A 113 4.35 0.86 -3.75
C PRO A 113 4.36 0.67 -5.27
N GLU A 114 3.38 -0.02 -5.82
CA GLU A 114 3.16 -0.22 -7.27
C GLU A 114 2.99 1.11 -8.04
N GLY A 115 2.64 2.21 -7.36
CA GLY A 115 2.43 3.54 -7.96
C GLY A 115 1.21 3.66 -8.86
N THR A 116 0.58 2.55 -9.20
CA THR A 116 -0.64 2.47 -10.00
C THR A 116 -1.48 1.26 -9.58
N ARG A 117 -2.72 1.21 -10.04
CA ARG A 117 -3.55 0.03 -9.83
C ARG A 117 -3.14 -1.10 -10.78
N SER A 118 -2.91 -2.28 -10.25
CA SER A 118 -2.72 -3.49 -11.06
C SER A 118 -4.00 -3.79 -11.87
N ARG A 119 -3.82 -4.16 -13.12
CA ARG A 119 -4.90 -4.59 -14.03
C ARG A 119 -4.90 -6.09 -14.28
N VAL A 120 -3.89 -6.77 -13.74
CA VAL A 120 -3.67 -8.22 -13.94
C VAL A 120 -4.06 -9.05 -12.72
N ALA A 121 -4.76 -8.41 -11.74
CA ALA A 121 -5.18 -9.05 -10.48
C ALA A 121 -4.02 -9.78 -9.77
N ALA A 122 -2.82 -9.21 -9.79
CA ALA A 122 -1.60 -9.69 -9.13
C ALA A 122 -0.66 -8.51 -8.89
N LEU A 123 0.32 -8.68 -8.01
CA LEU A 123 1.35 -7.67 -7.76
C LEU A 123 2.16 -7.39 -9.01
N ILE A 124 2.36 -6.12 -9.30
CA ILE A 124 3.23 -5.65 -10.38
C ILE A 124 4.51 -5.06 -9.79
N GLN A 125 5.52 -4.87 -10.62
CA GLN A 125 6.78 -4.27 -10.20
C GLN A 125 6.54 -2.93 -9.51
N ALA A 126 7.08 -2.77 -8.29
CA ALA A 126 6.94 -1.55 -7.51
C ALA A 126 7.92 -0.46 -7.92
N ARG A 127 7.62 0.76 -7.48
CA ARG A 127 8.47 1.95 -7.60
C ARG A 127 9.09 2.29 -6.25
N ASP A 128 10.22 2.93 -6.25
CA ASP A 128 11.06 3.20 -5.08
C ASP A 128 10.49 4.24 -4.08
N GLY A 129 9.32 4.78 -4.35
CA GLY A 129 8.72 5.84 -3.52
C GLY A 129 8.50 5.45 -2.07
N ALA A 130 8.05 4.22 -1.80
CA ALA A 130 7.83 3.70 -0.45
C ALA A 130 9.16 3.56 0.31
N ALA A 131 10.14 2.90 -0.30
CA ALA A 131 11.48 2.71 0.26
C ALA A 131 12.19 4.05 0.49
N TYR A 132 12.07 4.97 -0.46
CA TYR A 132 12.61 6.33 -0.32
C TYR A 132 12.02 7.04 0.90
N LEU A 133 10.70 7.04 1.07
CA LEU A 133 10.05 7.71 2.20
C LEU A 133 10.42 7.04 3.53
N ALA A 134 10.39 5.70 3.60
CA ALA A 134 10.76 4.95 4.80
C ALA A 134 12.19 5.26 5.26
N SER A 135 13.15 5.16 4.33
CA SER A 135 14.56 5.41 4.62
C SER A 135 14.88 6.86 5.00
N ARG A 136 14.16 7.82 4.39
CA ARG A 136 14.37 9.25 4.68
C ARG A 136 13.73 9.70 5.98
N ALA A 137 12.56 9.15 6.32
CA ALA A 137 11.86 9.46 7.55
C ALA A 137 12.34 8.61 8.73
N GLY A 138 13.04 7.50 8.51
CA GLY A 138 13.47 6.57 9.55
C GLY A 138 12.29 5.92 10.29
N VAL A 139 11.20 5.63 9.56
CA VAL A 139 9.96 5.12 10.15
C VAL A 139 9.70 3.68 9.75
N PRO A 140 9.02 2.89 10.60
CA PRO A 140 8.64 1.53 10.27
C PRO A 140 7.60 1.48 9.15
N ILE A 141 7.48 0.31 8.53
CA ILE A 141 6.55 -0.01 7.46
C ILE A 141 5.57 -1.05 7.98
N VAL A 142 4.28 -0.80 7.79
CA VAL A 142 3.19 -1.75 8.07
C VAL A 142 2.72 -2.30 6.73
N PRO A 143 3.04 -3.57 6.39
CA PRO A 143 2.59 -4.17 5.15
C PRO A 143 1.12 -4.59 5.27
N VAL A 144 0.34 -4.37 4.21
CA VAL A 144 -1.07 -4.74 4.16
C VAL A 144 -1.40 -5.44 2.86
N GLY A 145 -2.02 -6.61 2.97
CA GLY A 145 -2.56 -7.37 1.86
C GLY A 145 -4.07 -7.20 1.74
N MET A 146 -4.53 -6.70 0.60
CA MET A 146 -5.95 -6.63 0.24
C MET A 146 -6.30 -7.80 -0.66
N VAL A 147 -7.25 -8.64 -0.25
CA VAL A 147 -7.62 -9.88 -0.94
C VAL A 147 -9.03 -9.76 -1.50
N ASN A 148 -9.25 -10.23 -2.73
CA ASN A 148 -10.51 -10.28 -3.48
C ASN A 148 -11.10 -8.90 -3.86
N THR A 149 -10.36 -7.80 -3.72
CA THR A 149 -10.85 -6.48 -4.11
C THR A 149 -10.96 -6.31 -5.62
N ASP A 150 -10.16 -7.05 -6.38
CA ASP A 150 -10.25 -7.20 -7.84
C ASP A 150 -11.60 -7.75 -8.31
N LEU A 151 -12.19 -8.65 -7.52
CA LEU A 151 -13.47 -9.31 -7.83
C LEU A 151 -14.69 -8.44 -7.52
N LEU A 152 -14.54 -7.42 -6.66
CA LEU A 152 -15.69 -6.66 -6.13
C LEU A 152 -16.54 -6.04 -7.23
N GLY A 153 -15.92 -5.37 -8.20
CA GLY A 153 -16.66 -4.69 -9.29
C GLY A 153 -17.42 -5.68 -10.18
N HIS A 154 -16.78 -6.79 -10.54
CA HIS A 154 -17.41 -7.84 -11.33
C HIS A 154 -18.59 -8.47 -10.58
N ASN A 155 -18.38 -8.85 -9.32
CA ASN A 155 -19.40 -9.49 -8.51
C ASN A 155 -20.60 -8.57 -8.24
N MET A 156 -20.34 -7.28 -7.96
CA MET A 156 -21.42 -6.29 -7.81
C MET A 156 -22.29 -6.19 -9.06
N ALA A 157 -21.70 -6.15 -10.25
CA ALA A 157 -22.43 -6.11 -11.51
C ALA A 157 -23.32 -7.35 -11.73
N HIS A 158 -22.97 -8.48 -11.11
CA HIS A 158 -23.73 -9.74 -11.20
C HIS A 158 -24.55 -10.04 -9.92
N LEU A 159 -24.74 -9.07 -9.04
CA LEU A 159 -25.44 -9.20 -7.76
C LEU A 159 -24.88 -10.34 -6.88
N ARG A 160 -23.58 -10.61 -6.98
CA ARG A 160 -22.87 -11.62 -6.19
C ARG A 160 -22.14 -10.95 -5.03
N ARG A 161 -22.13 -11.60 -3.88
CA ARG A 161 -21.38 -11.13 -2.71
C ARG A 161 -19.91 -11.46 -2.84
N THR A 162 -19.04 -10.56 -2.37
CA THR A 162 -17.60 -10.74 -2.35
C THR A 162 -17.09 -10.83 -0.93
N HIS A 163 -16.30 -11.88 -0.61
CA HIS A 163 -15.61 -12.00 0.67
C HIS A 163 -14.25 -11.32 0.56
N LEU A 164 -14.16 -10.12 1.12
CA LEU A 164 -12.95 -9.31 1.14
C LEU A 164 -12.15 -9.62 2.40
N GLU A 165 -10.81 -9.58 2.29
CA GLU A 165 -9.95 -9.61 3.46
C GLU A 165 -8.96 -8.44 3.40
N THR A 166 -8.71 -7.84 4.58
CA THR A 166 -7.55 -6.99 4.84
C THR A 166 -6.64 -7.74 5.80
N ARG A 167 -5.41 -8.02 5.39
CA ARG A 167 -4.41 -8.70 6.21
C ARG A 167 -3.30 -7.72 6.56
N VAL A 168 -3.14 -7.45 7.84
CA VAL A 168 -2.12 -6.53 8.37
C VAL A 168 -0.96 -7.37 8.88
N GLY A 169 0.20 -7.20 8.27
CA GLY A 169 1.43 -7.87 8.70
C GLY A 169 2.10 -7.16 9.87
N GLN A 170 3.11 -7.82 10.44
CA GLN A 170 3.95 -7.22 11.47
C GLN A 170 4.67 -5.99 10.93
N PRO A 171 4.71 -4.87 11.67
CA PRO A 171 5.55 -3.74 11.33
C PRO A 171 7.02 -4.15 11.25
N PHE A 172 7.73 -3.65 10.25
CA PHE A 172 9.17 -3.87 10.13
C PHE A 172 9.89 -2.58 9.73
N SER A 173 11.17 -2.51 9.98
CA SER A 173 12.04 -1.41 9.55
C SER A 173 12.95 -1.88 8.43
N LEU A 174 13.41 -0.96 7.61
CA LEU A 174 14.54 -1.24 6.70
C LEU A 174 15.77 -1.60 7.53
N PRO A 175 16.69 -2.45 7.00
CA PRO A 175 17.89 -2.85 7.75
C PRO A 175 18.71 -1.67 8.23
N ASP A 176 19.27 -1.76 9.44
CA ASP A 176 20.08 -0.68 10.07
C ASP A 176 21.34 -0.33 9.26
N THR A 177 21.81 -1.24 8.41
CA THR A 177 22.93 -1.00 7.49
C THR A 177 22.58 -0.06 6.34
N VAL A 178 21.29 0.18 6.10
CA VAL A 178 20.78 0.98 4.98
C VAL A 178 20.65 2.45 5.37
N HIS A 179 21.58 3.28 4.91
CA HIS A 179 21.56 4.71 5.15
C HIS A 179 21.39 5.51 3.86
N ARG A 180 20.19 6.06 3.65
CA ARG A 180 19.83 6.85 2.45
C ARG A 180 20.13 6.10 1.14
N PRO A 181 19.51 4.92 0.94
CA PRO A 181 19.80 4.03 -0.17
C PRO A 181 19.58 4.73 -1.51
N LYS A 182 20.31 4.29 -2.53
CA LYS A 182 20.20 4.75 -3.91
C LYS A 182 20.43 3.56 -4.86
N GLY A 183 19.97 3.68 -6.10
CA GLY A 183 20.17 2.63 -7.11
C GLY A 183 19.73 1.27 -6.60
N ASP A 184 20.61 0.28 -6.73
CA ASP A 184 20.31 -1.12 -6.40
C ASP A 184 19.91 -1.33 -4.94
N GLU A 185 20.53 -0.62 -4.00
CA GLU A 185 20.17 -0.72 -2.58
C GLU A 185 18.74 -0.19 -2.32
N LEU A 186 18.32 0.89 -3.02
CA LEU A 186 16.95 1.40 -2.92
C LEU A 186 15.96 0.43 -3.56
N ALA A 187 16.31 -0.18 -4.68
CA ALA A 187 15.52 -1.23 -5.32
C ALA A 187 15.39 -2.47 -4.43
N ALA A 188 16.46 -2.88 -3.73
CA ALA A 188 16.41 -3.96 -2.74
C ALA A 188 15.45 -3.65 -1.58
N CYS A 189 15.46 -2.41 -1.07
CA CYS A 189 14.49 -1.96 -0.06
C CYS A 189 13.05 -2.01 -0.59
N THR A 190 12.85 -1.62 -1.84
CA THR A 190 11.53 -1.71 -2.51
C THR A 190 11.07 -3.16 -2.62
N HIS A 191 11.98 -4.05 -3.02
CA HIS A 191 11.72 -5.47 -3.10
C HIS A 191 11.34 -6.06 -1.74
N LEU A 192 12.09 -5.69 -0.69
CA LEU A 192 11.80 -6.09 0.70
C LEU A 192 10.38 -5.70 1.12
N ILE A 193 9.95 -4.48 0.82
CA ILE A 193 8.57 -4.02 1.12
C ILE A 193 7.55 -4.89 0.40
N MET A 194 7.79 -5.18 -0.86
CA MET A 194 6.82 -5.92 -1.67
C MET A 194 6.70 -7.39 -1.29
N ILE A 195 7.78 -8.06 -0.91
CA ILE A 195 7.71 -9.45 -0.46
C ILE A 195 6.96 -9.57 0.88
N HIS A 196 7.09 -8.57 1.77
CA HIS A 196 6.26 -8.52 2.98
C HIS A 196 4.77 -8.38 2.66
N ILE A 197 4.39 -7.63 1.62
CA ILE A 197 3.01 -7.56 1.13
C ILE A 197 2.62 -8.90 0.48
N ALA A 198 3.48 -9.48 -0.38
CA ALA A 198 3.23 -10.75 -1.05
C ALA A 198 2.97 -11.89 -0.06
N ALA A 199 3.75 -11.96 1.02
CA ALA A 199 3.59 -12.98 2.07
C ALA A 199 2.21 -12.93 2.77
N LEU A 200 1.51 -11.80 2.73
CA LEU A 200 0.15 -11.65 3.25
C LEU A 200 -0.93 -12.10 2.26
N LEU A 201 -0.57 -12.30 0.99
CA LEU A 201 -1.51 -12.57 -0.09
C LEU A 201 -1.49 -14.05 -0.46
N PRO A 202 -2.61 -14.61 -0.95
CA PRO A 202 -2.60 -15.89 -1.63
C PRO A 202 -1.66 -15.88 -2.84
N GLU A 203 -1.03 -17.02 -3.14
CA GLU A 203 -0.04 -17.20 -4.21
C GLU A 203 -0.48 -16.63 -5.57
N ARG A 204 -1.75 -16.78 -5.93
CA ARG A 204 -2.32 -16.22 -7.17
C ARG A 204 -2.13 -14.70 -7.32
N TYR A 205 -1.86 -13.98 -6.24
CA TYR A 205 -1.62 -12.54 -6.25
C TYR A 205 -0.14 -12.16 -6.25
N TRP A 206 0.80 -13.09 -6.11
CA TRP A 206 2.23 -12.78 -6.02
C TRP A 206 2.80 -12.13 -7.29
N GLY A 207 2.27 -12.49 -8.48
CA GLY A 207 2.59 -11.84 -9.75
C GLY A 207 4.08 -11.71 -9.99
N PHE A 208 4.58 -10.48 -10.12
CA PHE A 208 5.99 -10.18 -10.34
C PHE A 208 6.92 -10.78 -9.26
N TYR A 209 6.41 -11.08 -8.08
CA TYR A 209 7.19 -11.57 -6.94
C TYR A 209 7.07 -13.09 -6.71
N ALA A 210 6.37 -13.82 -7.59
CA ALA A 210 6.10 -15.26 -7.42
C ALA A 210 7.37 -16.11 -7.30
N ASP A 211 8.37 -15.83 -8.11
CA ASP A 211 9.63 -16.58 -8.15
C ASP A 211 10.75 -15.89 -7.35
N SER A 212 10.40 -15.02 -6.39
CA SER A 212 11.39 -14.29 -5.61
C SER A 212 12.04 -15.17 -4.53
N PRO A 213 13.37 -15.38 -4.57
CA PRO A 213 14.08 -16.08 -3.50
C PRO A 213 13.92 -15.39 -2.14
N ALA A 214 13.78 -14.05 -2.14
CA ALA A 214 13.54 -13.30 -0.92
C ALA A 214 12.15 -13.56 -0.34
N LEU A 215 11.11 -13.76 -1.16
CA LEU A 215 9.79 -14.17 -0.68
C LEU A 215 9.84 -15.58 -0.10
N GLU A 216 10.54 -16.49 -0.74
CA GLU A 216 10.71 -17.87 -0.26
C GLU A 216 11.43 -17.89 1.11
N ALA A 217 12.51 -17.12 1.27
CA ALA A 217 13.22 -16.97 2.54
C ALA A 217 12.28 -16.41 3.64
N LEU A 218 11.54 -15.35 3.33
CA LEU A 218 10.59 -14.75 4.28
C LEU A 218 9.50 -15.76 4.73
N LEU A 219 8.95 -16.55 3.81
CA LEU A 219 7.93 -17.56 4.12
C LEU A 219 8.48 -18.70 4.96
N LYS A 220 9.80 -18.99 4.90
CA LYS A 220 10.49 -19.96 5.75
C LYS A 220 10.88 -19.38 7.12
N GLY A 221 10.69 -18.07 7.35
CA GLY A 221 11.13 -17.38 8.57
C GLY A 221 12.63 -17.06 8.59
N GLU A 222 13.28 -17.07 7.44
CA GLU A 222 14.67 -16.70 7.24
C GLU A 222 14.79 -15.20 6.93
N ASP A 223 15.99 -14.62 7.08
CA ASP A 223 16.25 -13.23 6.70
C ASP A 223 16.19 -13.07 5.17
N PRO A 224 15.23 -12.32 4.62
CA PRO A 224 15.10 -12.13 3.18
C PRO A 224 16.09 -11.11 2.61
N TRP A 225 16.76 -10.31 3.45
CA TRP A 225 17.56 -9.17 3.00
C TRP A 225 18.70 -9.53 2.05
N PRO A 226 19.52 -10.56 2.31
CA PRO A 226 20.56 -10.96 1.36
C PRO A 226 20.02 -11.27 -0.03
N ALA A 227 18.90 -11.96 -0.13
CA ALA A 227 18.27 -12.28 -1.41
C ALA A 227 17.68 -11.03 -2.10
N CYS A 228 17.20 -10.04 -1.35
CA CYS A 228 16.76 -8.75 -1.92
C CYS A 228 17.91 -8.01 -2.62
N LEU A 229 19.10 -8.04 -2.05
CA LEU A 229 20.30 -7.41 -2.64
C LEU A 229 20.74 -8.09 -3.96
N ASP A 230 20.56 -9.39 -4.08
CA ASP A 230 20.93 -10.14 -5.28
C ASP A 230 19.93 -9.90 -6.43
N VAL A 231 18.63 -9.81 -6.15
CA VAL A 231 17.61 -9.49 -7.15
C VAL A 231 17.84 -8.09 -7.75
N SER A 232 18.31 -7.12 -6.97
CA SER A 232 18.55 -5.76 -7.45
C SER A 232 19.69 -5.68 -8.47
N LYS A 233 20.62 -6.62 -8.44
CA LYS A 233 21.76 -6.71 -9.39
C LYS A 233 21.38 -7.40 -10.70
N ALA A 234 20.33 -8.23 -10.70
CA ALA A 234 19.81 -8.84 -11.93
C ALA A 234 18.96 -7.80 -12.64
N ALA A 235 19.46 -7.24 -13.74
CA ALA A 235 18.73 -6.27 -14.56
C ALA A 235 17.36 -6.83 -14.94
N VAL A 236 16.30 -6.31 -14.32
CA VAL A 236 14.92 -6.69 -14.63
C VAL A 236 14.53 -6.01 -15.92
N PRO A 237 14.09 -6.75 -16.98
CA PRO A 237 13.59 -6.16 -18.21
C PRO A 237 12.44 -5.19 -17.87
N GLN A 238 12.55 -3.93 -18.27
CA GLN A 238 11.43 -3.00 -18.20
C GLN A 238 10.32 -3.52 -19.14
N PRO A 239 9.06 -3.62 -18.69
CA PRO A 239 7.99 -3.92 -19.61
C PRO A 239 7.91 -2.80 -20.64
N GLU A 240 7.96 -3.15 -21.91
CA GLU A 240 7.69 -2.23 -23.01
C GLU A 240 6.33 -1.55 -22.79
N THR A 241 6.31 -0.23 -22.94
CA THR A 241 5.19 0.70 -22.70
C THR A 241 3.98 0.43 -23.58
#